data_6f8f14c4f806e483ee07d4f78a3f937a
#
_entry.id   6f8f14c4f806e483ee07d4f78a3f937a
#
_cell.length_a   1.000
_cell.length_b   1.000
_cell.length_c   1.000
_cell.angle_alpha   90.00
_cell.angle_beta   90.00
_cell.angle_gamma   90.00
#
_symmetry.space_group_name_H-M   'P 1'
#
loop_
_entity.id
_entity.type
_entity.pdbx_description
1 polymer ?
#
loop_
_entity_poly.entity_id
_entity_poly.type
_entity_poly.pdbx_seq_one_letter_code
_entity_poly.pdbx_strand_id
1 'polypeptide(L)'
;MWDHVFIDIWQKDTFKFQSFGAVHRADHNSFFFFLILSTLTTLRAQQPRLVEVGNGYSQTSVNTTVFRNNSLVTQGDEQYISYYDGDGYLVLGKRKLDSDQWTLKRTQYKGNVKDAHNIISMMLDGEGYLHLSFDHHGHKLNYCRSTAPYTLELGDKESMTDVDEGNVTYPEFYPLNGGDLLFVYRSGSSGRGNLVMNHYSVKEKKWNRVQDVLIDGEDQRNAYWQLYVDEQGTIHLSWVWRETWYVETNHDLCYARSYDNGVTWYKANGKKYDLPIRYNNAEYACRIPQNSELINQTSMSADTSGNPYIATYWRDPDSEVPQYRIVWHDGQMWHNRQVSNRHTPFSLKGGGTKMIPIARP
;
A
#
# COMPACT_ATOMS: atom_id res chain seq x y z
N MET A 1 -15.96 14.63 -18.80
CA MET A 1 -15.04 14.38 -17.67
C MET A 1 -15.86 13.64 -16.66
N TRP A 2 -15.45 12.45 -16.20
CA TRP A 2 -16.27 11.59 -15.34
C TRP A 2 -16.11 12.04 -13.90
N ASP A 3 -17.19 12.51 -13.29
CA ASP A 3 -17.21 13.00 -11.89
C ASP A 3 -17.63 11.90 -10.89
N HIS A 4 -17.69 10.63 -11.33
CA HIS A 4 -18.12 9.49 -10.51
C HIS A 4 -16.93 8.71 -9.93
N VAL A 5 -17.05 8.27 -8.67
CA VAL A 5 -16.12 7.36 -8.01
C VAL A 5 -16.63 5.93 -8.22
N PHE A 6 -15.84 5.09 -8.89
CA PHE A 6 -16.10 3.66 -9.10
C PHE A 6 -15.05 2.83 -8.38
N ILE A 7 -15.45 1.64 -7.96
CA ILE A 7 -14.58 0.64 -7.35
C ILE A 7 -14.55 -0.58 -8.24
N ASP A 8 -13.35 -1.05 -8.58
CA ASP A 8 -13.14 -2.34 -9.21
C ASP A 8 -13.01 -3.42 -8.11
N ILE A 9 -14.00 -4.34 -8.06
CA ILE A 9 -14.08 -5.33 -6.98
C ILE A 9 -13.54 -6.67 -7.52
N TRP A 10 -12.36 -7.05 -7.04
CA TRP A 10 -11.83 -8.39 -7.19
C TRP A 10 -12.24 -9.24 -5.98
N GLN A 11 -13.15 -10.20 -6.18
CA GLN A 11 -13.39 -11.23 -5.16
C GLN A 11 -12.24 -12.24 -5.20
N LYS A 12 -11.49 -12.36 -4.09
CA LYS A 12 -10.52 -13.44 -3.91
C LYS A 12 -11.26 -14.75 -3.60
N ASP A 13 -11.50 -15.57 -4.61
CA ASP A 13 -11.85 -16.96 -4.40
C ASP A 13 -10.60 -17.76 -4.07
N THR A 14 -10.51 -18.26 -2.85
CA THR A 14 -9.45 -19.17 -2.39
C THR A 14 -9.64 -20.53 -3.07
N PHE A 15 -8.81 -20.84 -4.07
CA PHE A 15 -8.73 -22.19 -4.65
C PHE A 15 -7.95 -23.11 -3.70
N LYS A 16 -8.67 -24.06 -3.08
CA LYS A 16 -8.05 -25.22 -2.43
C LYS A 16 -7.76 -26.29 -3.48
N PHE A 17 -6.51 -26.52 -3.79
CA PHE A 17 -6.07 -27.71 -4.52
C PHE A 17 -6.12 -28.91 -3.57
N GLN A 18 -7.03 -29.85 -3.80
CA GLN A 18 -6.92 -31.20 -3.20
C GLN A 18 -6.00 -32.06 -4.05
N SER A 19 -4.90 -32.50 -3.45
CA SER A 19 -4.02 -33.50 -4.04
C SER A 19 -4.68 -34.87 -3.96
N PHE A 20 -4.92 -35.50 -5.11
CA PHE A 20 -5.30 -36.92 -5.15
C PHE A 20 -4.06 -37.79 -5.06
N GLY A 21 -3.98 -38.59 -3.99
CA GLY A 21 -2.97 -39.58 -3.76
C GLY A 21 -3.11 -40.77 -4.74
N ALA A 22 -1.96 -41.27 -5.17
CA ALA A 22 -1.83 -42.47 -6.02
C ALA A 22 -2.19 -43.73 -5.23
N VAL A 23 -3.04 -44.60 -5.80
CA VAL A 23 -3.27 -45.99 -5.32
C VAL A 23 -2.70 -46.96 -6.31
N HIS A 24 -1.94 -47.94 -5.76
CA HIS A 24 -1.26 -49.01 -6.44
C HIS A 24 -2.17 -50.09 -7.03
N ARG A 25 -1.71 -50.67 -8.14
CA ARG A 25 -1.89 -51.95 -8.83
C ARG A 25 -2.86 -53.00 -8.26
N ALA A 26 -3.69 -53.55 -9.14
CA ALA A 26 -3.86 -55.00 -9.33
C ALA A 26 -4.54 -55.31 -10.68
N ASP A 27 -4.18 -56.45 -11.25
CA ASP A 27 -4.41 -56.99 -12.57
C ASP A 27 -5.85 -57.45 -12.88
N HIS A 28 -6.07 -57.65 -14.18
CA HIS A 28 -6.96 -58.51 -14.97
C HIS A 28 -8.13 -57.83 -15.71
N ASN A 29 -7.93 -57.87 -17.03
CA ASN A 29 -8.90 -57.99 -18.15
C ASN A 29 -10.40 -57.75 -17.84
N SER A 30 -10.87 -56.58 -18.26
CA SER A 30 -12.21 -56.35 -18.80
C SER A 30 -12.22 -55.04 -19.55
N PHE A 31 -12.49 -55.09 -20.85
CA PHE A 31 -12.74 -53.94 -21.70
C PHE A 31 -14.00 -53.22 -21.25
N PHE A 32 -13.90 -52.18 -20.45
CA PHE A 32 -14.95 -51.17 -20.25
C PHE A 32 -14.57 -49.89 -20.99
N PHE A 33 -15.32 -49.58 -22.03
CA PHE A 33 -15.31 -48.26 -22.67
C PHE A 33 -15.83 -47.23 -21.65
N PHE A 34 -14.95 -46.55 -20.93
CA PHE A 34 -15.33 -45.34 -20.20
C PHE A 34 -15.38 -44.19 -21.20
N LEU A 35 -16.59 -43.77 -21.56
CA LEU A 35 -16.85 -42.48 -22.20
C LEU A 35 -16.53 -41.39 -21.20
N ILE A 36 -15.30 -40.85 -21.21
CA ILE A 36 -14.98 -39.63 -20.45
C ILE A 36 -15.70 -38.49 -21.14
N LEU A 37 -16.88 -38.15 -20.66
CA LEU A 37 -17.53 -36.87 -20.97
C LEU A 37 -16.68 -35.78 -20.29
N SER A 38 -15.69 -35.24 -21.00
CA SER A 38 -14.99 -34.03 -20.59
C SER A 38 -16.00 -32.88 -20.70
N THR A 39 -16.66 -32.57 -19.60
CA THR A 39 -17.31 -31.26 -19.43
C THR A 39 -16.20 -30.22 -19.44
N LEU A 40 -15.95 -29.63 -20.59
CA LEU A 40 -15.22 -28.39 -20.72
C LEU A 40 -16.05 -27.32 -19.97
N THR A 41 -15.83 -27.18 -18.68
CA THR A 41 -16.19 -25.98 -17.95
C THR A 41 -15.30 -24.89 -18.52
N THR A 42 -15.79 -24.11 -19.46
CA THR A 42 -15.17 -22.85 -19.84
C THR A 42 -15.14 -21.99 -18.59
N LEU A 43 -13.98 -21.88 -17.95
CA LEU A 43 -13.69 -20.82 -16.98
C LEU A 43 -13.86 -19.49 -17.73
N ARG A 44 -15.07 -18.94 -17.70
CA ARG A 44 -15.26 -17.55 -18.10
C ARG A 44 -14.60 -16.73 -17.00
N ALA A 45 -13.56 -16.01 -17.34
CA ALA A 45 -13.05 -14.93 -16.50
C ALA A 45 -14.25 -14.06 -16.11
N GLN A 46 -14.52 -13.97 -14.81
CA GLN A 46 -15.60 -13.13 -14.31
C GLN A 46 -15.23 -11.69 -14.67
N GLN A 47 -16.09 -11.02 -15.42
CA GLN A 47 -15.86 -9.61 -15.76
C GLN A 47 -15.91 -8.79 -14.44
N PRO A 48 -14.99 -7.85 -14.27
CA PRO A 48 -15.01 -7.00 -13.08
C PRO A 48 -16.35 -6.26 -13.02
N ARG A 49 -16.95 -6.23 -11.83
CA ARG A 49 -18.21 -5.52 -11.58
C ARG A 49 -17.87 -4.14 -11.02
N LEU A 50 -18.30 -3.10 -11.71
CA LEU A 50 -18.19 -1.73 -11.23
C LEU A 50 -19.39 -1.37 -10.35
N VAL A 51 -19.10 -0.84 -9.17
CA VAL A 51 -20.12 -0.35 -8.24
C VAL A 51 -19.92 1.15 -8.08
N GLU A 52 -20.94 1.92 -8.47
CA GLU A 52 -20.93 3.37 -8.34
C GLU A 52 -21.05 3.75 -6.87
N VAL A 53 -20.20 4.68 -6.40
CA VAL A 53 -20.21 5.20 -5.04
C VAL A 53 -20.89 6.56 -4.99
N GLY A 54 -20.43 7.53 -5.78
CA GLY A 54 -20.95 8.90 -5.81
C GLY A 54 -19.99 9.86 -6.51
N ASN A 55 -20.37 11.14 -6.51
CA ASN A 55 -19.58 12.20 -7.16
C ASN A 55 -18.35 12.55 -6.31
N GLY A 56 -17.18 12.52 -6.92
CA GLY A 56 -15.92 12.86 -6.30
C GLY A 56 -15.17 13.97 -7.02
N TYR A 57 -14.21 14.60 -6.35
CA TYR A 57 -13.30 15.55 -6.95
C TYR A 57 -12.42 14.87 -8.00
N SER A 58 -12.32 15.44 -9.21
CA SER A 58 -11.67 14.81 -10.37
C SER A 58 -10.61 15.66 -11.09
N GLN A 59 -10.34 16.89 -10.64
CA GLN A 59 -9.40 17.80 -11.32
C GLN A 59 -7.93 17.46 -11.08
N THR A 60 -7.62 16.68 -10.06
CA THR A 60 -6.29 16.14 -9.74
C THR A 60 -6.38 14.65 -9.46
N SER A 61 -5.24 14.00 -9.21
CA SER A 61 -5.19 12.58 -8.83
C SER A 61 -5.45 12.31 -7.33
N VAL A 62 -5.96 13.29 -6.55
CA VAL A 62 -6.15 13.17 -5.10
C VAL A 62 -7.04 11.98 -4.69
N ASN A 63 -8.10 11.68 -5.45
CA ASN A 63 -8.98 10.53 -5.23
C ASN A 63 -8.55 9.26 -5.98
N THR A 64 -7.51 9.33 -6.80
CA THR A 64 -7.13 8.24 -7.72
C THR A 64 -5.68 7.81 -7.57
N THR A 65 -4.97 8.33 -6.57
CA THR A 65 -3.56 8.04 -6.36
C THR A 65 -3.38 6.66 -5.75
N VAL A 66 -3.08 5.68 -6.58
CA VAL A 66 -3.01 4.25 -6.23
C VAL A 66 -1.83 3.86 -5.33
N PHE A 67 -0.81 4.69 -5.19
CA PHE A 67 0.33 4.42 -4.31
C PHE A 67 0.08 4.83 -2.85
N ARG A 68 -1.10 5.34 -2.54
CA ARG A 68 -1.57 5.60 -1.19
C ARG A 68 -2.61 4.57 -0.83
N ASN A 69 -2.37 3.87 0.27
CA ASN A 69 -3.20 2.77 0.69
C ASN A 69 -4.34 3.23 1.60
N ASN A 70 -5.41 2.44 1.56
CA ASN A 70 -6.45 2.43 2.58
C ASN A 70 -7.40 3.63 2.55
N SER A 71 -7.78 4.14 1.37
CA SER A 71 -9.00 4.93 1.20
C SER A 71 -10.25 4.05 0.96
N LEU A 72 -10.02 2.75 0.78
CA LEU A 72 -11.02 1.68 0.70
C LEU A 72 -10.58 0.52 1.58
N VAL A 73 -11.39 0.13 2.56
CA VAL A 73 -11.10 -1.00 3.46
C VAL A 73 -12.31 -1.91 3.59
N THR A 74 -12.04 -3.21 3.76
CA THR A 74 -13.06 -4.22 4.00
C THR A 74 -12.80 -4.89 5.34
N GLN A 75 -13.83 -4.98 6.18
CA GLN A 75 -13.78 -5.69 7.45
C GLN A 75 -15.02 -6.58 7.56
N GLY A 76 -14.81 -7.89 7.63
CA GLY A 76 -15.90 -8.86 7.58
C GLY A 76 -16.68 -8.75 6.28
N ASP A 77 -17.96 -8.53 6.36
CA ASP A 77 -18.89 -8.36 5.23
C ASP A 77 -19.19 -6.89 4.89
N GLU A 78 -18.55 -5.94 5.56
CA GLU A 78 -18.70 -4.50 5.32
C GLU A 78 -17.48 -3.90 4.61
N GLN A 79 -17.76 -2.96 3.72
CA GLN A 79 -16.76 -2.19 2.98
C GLN A 79 -16.94 -0.70 3.29
N TYR A 80 -15.82 -0.03 3.53
CA TYR A 80 -15.75 1.40 3.85
C TYR A 80 -14.91 2.12 2.81
N ILE A 81 -15.33 3.32 2.41
CA ILE A 81 -14.61 4.17 1.48
C ILE A 81 -14.51 5.60 2.02
N SER A 82 -13.42 6.28 1.66
CA SER A 82 -13.27 7.72 1.88
C SER A 82 -12.77 8.40 0.60
N TYR A 83 -13.32 9.57 0.31
CA TYR A 83 -12.93 10.38 -0.83
C TYR A 83 -13.29 11.85 -0.60
N TYR A 84 -12.79 12.76 -1.42
CA TYR A 84 -13.22 14.15 -1.42
C TYR A 84 -14.30 14.39 -2.49
N ASP A 85 -15.37 15.08 -2.12
CA ASP A 85 -16.38 15.54 -3.08
C ASP A 85 -15.90 16.74 -3.90
N GLY A 86 -16.74 17.21 -4.85
CA GLY A 86 -16.41 18.33 -5.73
C GLY A 86 -16.11 19.64 -5.02
N ASP A 87 -16.60 19.81 -3.79
CA ASP A 87 -16.36 20.98 -2.93
C ASP A 87 -15.15 20.81 -1.99
N GLY A 88 -14.47 19.64 -2.05
CA GLY A 88 -13.32 19.29 -1.22
C GLY A 88 -13.65 18.81 0.18
N TYR A 89 -14.92 18.48 0.47
CA TYR A 89 -15.27 17.85 1.74
C TYR A 89 -14.93 16.36 1.70
N LEU A 90 -14.44 15.86 2.82
CA LEU A 90 -14.24 14.44 3.04
C LEU A 90 -15.61 13.77 3.17
N VAL A 91 -15.84 12.76 2.33
CA VAL A 91 -17.03 11.90 2.35
C VAL A 91 -16.63 10.52 2.78
N LEU A 92 -17.39 9.94 3.70
CA LEU A 92 -17.31 8.56 4.10
C LEU A 92 -18.47 7.77 3.51
N GLY A 93 -18.20 6.53 3.14
CA GLY A 93 -19.24 5.60 2.70
C GLY A 93 -19.06 4.24 3.33
N LYS A 94 -20.18 3.51 3.51
CA LYS A 94 -20.17 2.09 3.85
C LYS A 94 -21.23 1.34 3.08
N ARG A 95 -20.97 0.05 2.82
CA ARG A 95 -21.91 -0.89 2.24
C ARG A 95 -21.65 -2.30 2.72
N LYS A 96 -22.63 -3.20 2.54
CA LYS A 96 -22.40 -4.64 2.61
C LYS A 96 -21.79 -5.13 1.29
N LEU A 97 -20.93 -6.14 1.34
CA LEU A 97 -20.28 -6.71 0.13
C LEU A 97 -21.28 -7.31 -0.87
N ASP A 98 -22.43 -7.80 -0.39
CA ASP A 98 -23.51 -8.36 -1.20
C ASP A 98 -24.49 -7.30 -1.74
N SER A 99 -24.28 -6.02 -1.42
CA SER A 99 -25.10 -4.88 -1.83
C SER A 99 -24.33 -3.90 -2.67
N ASP A 100 -24.97 -3.29 -3.68
CA ASP A 100 -24.43 -2.17 -4.45
C ASP A 100 -24.78 -0.80 -3.83
N GLN A 101 -25.56 -0.81 -2.77
CA GLN A 101 -26.05 0.43 -2.15
C GLN A 101 -25.07 0.92 -1.10
N TRP A 102 -24.54 2.12 -1.33
CA TRP A 102 -23.69 2.84 -0.38
C TRP A 102 -24.52 3.74 0.53
N THR A 103 -24.25 3.69 1.83
CA THR A 103 -24.65 4.77 2.75
C THR A 103 -23.52 5.75 2.79
N LEU A 104 -23.76 6.99 2.32
CA LEU A 104 -22.76 8.04 2.25
C LEU A 104 -23.00 9.11 3.30
N LYS A 105 -21.92 9.68 3.84
CA LYS A 105 -21.94 10.80 4.76
C LYS A 105 -20.86 11.82 4.40
N ARG A 106 -21.27 13.03 4.08
CA ARG A 106 -20.38 14.20 4.01
C ARG A 106 -20.02 14.61 5.43
N THR A 107 -18.73 14.67 5.73
CA THR A 107 -18.24 15.06 7.06
C THR A 107 -18.09 16.57 7.19
N GLN A 108 -17.74 17.05 8.39
CA GLN A 108 -17.39 18.45 8.66
C GLN A 108 -16.00 18.86 8.14
N TYR A 109 -15.19 17.93 7.66
CA TYR A 109 -13.79 18.13 7.29
C TYR A 109 -13.63 18.42 5.80
N LYS A 110 -12.67 19.29 5.49
CA LYS A 110 -12.20 19.59 4.13
C LYS A 110 -10.71 19.32 4.00
N GLY A 111 -10.28 19.03 2.77
CA GLY A 111 -8.88 18.98 2.38
C GLY A 111 -8.60 19.93 1.21
N ASN A 112 -7.31 20.22 1.00
CA ASN A 112 -6.83 20.94 -0.18
C ASN A 112 -6.73 19.98 -1.38
N VAL A 113 -7.83 19.76 -2.08
CA VAL A 113 -7.93 18.85 -3.22
C VAL A 113 -7.12 19.30 -4.46
N LYS A 114 -6.59 20.53 -4.45
CA LYS A 114 -5.73 21.03 -5.54
C LYS A 114 -4.32 20.42 -5.51
N ASP A 115 -3.91 19.88 -4.36
CA ASP A 115 -2.65 19.15 -4.22
C ASP A 115 -2.91 17.65 -4.17
N ALA A 116 -2.44 16.92 -5.17
CA ALA A 116 -2.64 15.48 -5.30
C ALA A 116 -1.95 14.64 -4.21
N HIS A 117 -1.08 15.24 -3.35
CA HIS A 117 -0.50 14.57 -2.19
C HIS A 117 -1.49 14.45 -1.02
N ASN A 118 -2.53 15.28 -0.97
CA ASN A 118 -3.45 15.40 0.15
C ASN A 118 -4.53 14.31 0.15
N ILE A 119 -4.12 13.07 0.01
CA ILE A 119 -4.97 11.88 0.02
C ILE A 119 -5.51 11.56 1.42
N ILE A 120 -6.39 10.58 1.48
CA ILE A 120 -6.99 10.05 2.71
C ILE A 120 -6.46 8.64 2.94
N SER A 121 -6.06 8.34 4.17
CA SER A 121 -5.83 6.97 4.66
C SER A 121 -6.77 6.70 5.83
N MET A 122 -7.41 5.53 5.84
CA MET A 122 -8.30 5.10 6.90
C MET A 122 -8.13 3.61 7.21
N MET A 123 -8.50 3.20 8.44
CA MET A 123 -8.54 1.81 8.86
C MET A 123 -9.54 1.65 9.99
N LEU A 124 -10.16 0.46 10.10
CA LEU A 124 -10.91 0.10 11.28
C LEU A 124 -10.00 -0.65 12.26
N ASP A 125 -10.12 -0.32 13.54
CA ASP A 125 -9.50 -1.10 14.60
C ASP A 125 -10.31 -2.37 14.94
N GLY A 126 -9.78 -3.19 15.82
CA GLY A 126 -10.42 -4.45 16.23
C GLY A 126 -11.74 -4.29 17.00
N GLU A 127 -12.05 -3.11 17.53
CA GLU A 127 -13.34 -2.78 18.13
C GLU A 127 -14.31 -2.13 17.12
N GLY A 128 -13.87 -1.91 15.85
CA GLY A 128 -14.70 -1.34 14.79
C GLY A 128 -14.73 0.19 14.75
N TYR A 129 -13.84 0.88 15.48
CA TYR A 129 -13.69 2.31 15.32
C TYR A 129 -12.92 2.64 14.04
N LEU A 130 -13.41 3.61 13.29
CA LEU A 130 -12.78 4.09 12.07
C LEU A 130 -11.76 5.18 12.42
N HIS A 131 -10.51 4.96 12.06
CA HIS A 131 -9.41 5.90 12.17
C HIS A 131 -9.10 6.51 10.82
N LEU A 132 -8.94 7.85 10.75
CA LEU A 132 -8.68 8.58 9.51
C LEU A 132 -7.54 9.59 9.69
N SER A 133 -6.71 9.69 8.63
CA SER A 133 -5.73 10.76 8.48
C SER A 133 -5.81 11.30 7.06
N PHE A 134 -5.80 12.62 6.87
CA PHE A 134 -6.10 13.25 5.59
C PHE A 134 -5.46 14.63 5.46
N ASP A 135 -5.31 15.12 4.22
CA ASP A 135 -4.90 16.49 3.89
C ASP A 135 -3.48 16.84 4.37
N HIS A 136 -2.47 16.02 3.97
CA HIS A 136 -1.09 16.18 4.39
C HIS A 136 -0.11 16.35 3.26
N HIS A 137 0.56 17.48 3.27
CA HIS A 137 1.79 17.74 2.51
C HIS A 137 2.68 18.70 3.30
N GLY A 138 3.32 18.19 4.36
CA GLY A 138 4.10 18.99 5.30
C GLY A 138 3.24 19.81 6.27
N HIS A 139 2.09 19.31 6.68
CA HIS A 139 1.18 19.96 7.60
C HIS A 139 1.14 19.25 8.96
N LYS A 140 0.61 19.95 9.98
CA LYS A 140 0.30 19.33 11.26
C LYS A 140 -0.65 18.14 11.04
N LEU A 141 -0.51 17.10 11.87
CA LEU A 141 -1.33 15.91 11.81
C LEU A 141 -2.84 16.26 11.85
N ASN A 142 -3.56 15.81 10.83
CA ASN A 142 -5.01 15.76 10.78
C ASN A 142 -5.42 14.30 11.01
N TYR A 143 -5.71 13.95 12.22
CA TYR A 143 -6.18 12.63 12.59
C TYR A 143 -7.49 12.79 13.38
N CYS A 144 -8.44 11.92 13.11
CA CYS A 144 -9.68 11.78 13.90
C CYS A 144 -10.15 10.33 13.89
N ARG A 145 -11.03 10.01 14.83
CA ARG A 145 -11.62 8.71 14.99
C ARG A 145 -13.15 8.81 14.96
N SER A 146 -13.83 7.73 14.57
CA SER A 146 -15.30 7.68 14.68
C SER A 146 -15.76 7.73 16.14
N THR A 147 -16.95 8.31 16.36
CA THR A 147 -17.52 8.49 17.73
C THR A 147 -18.04 7.19 18.34
N ALA A 148 -18.28 6.16 17.53
CA ALA A 148 -18.72 4.84 17.93
C ALA A 148 -18.23 3.78 16.92
N PRO A 149 -18.23 2.50 17.27
CA PRO A 149 -17.94 1.41 16.33
C PRO A 149 -18.86 1.43 15.12
N TYR A 150 -18.29 1.16 13.93
CA TYR A 150 -19.01 0.99 12.67
C TYR A 150 -19.87 2.18 12.23
N THR A 151 -19.69 3.36 12.83
CA THR A 151 -20.37 4.61 12.41
C THR A 151 -19.51 5.41 11.42
N LEU A 152 -20.19 6.24 10.62
CA LEU A 152 -19.56 7.25 9.76
C LEU A 152 -19.48 8.64 10.43
N GLU A 153 -19.87 8.73 11.72
CA GLU A 153 -19.74 9.97 12.51
C GLU A 153 -18.31 10.11 13.03
N LEU A 154 -17.65 11.21 12.66
CA LEU A 154 -16.30 11.52 13.11
C LEU A 154 -16.31 12.45 14.32
N GLY A 155 -15.44 12.17 15.29
CA GLY A 155 -15.12 13.08 16.39
C GLY A 155 -14.22 14.23 15.96
N ASP A 156 -13.77 15.03 16.93
CA ASP A 156 -12.82 16.10 16.70
C ASP A 156 -11.44 15.58 16.30
N LYS A 157 -10.62 16.47 15.70
CA LYS A 157 -9.21 16.15 15.43
C LYS A 157 -8.44 16.07 16.73
N GLU A 158 -7.64 15.04 16.85
CA GLU A 158 -6.79 14.77 18.01
C GLU A 158 -5.34 14.47 17.60
N SER A 159 -4.41 14.58 18.54
CA SER A 159 -3.06 14.09 18.34
C SER A 159 -2.99 12.59 18.62
N MET A 160 -1.94 11.92 18.14
CA MET A 160 -1.66 10.52 18.49
C MET A 160 -0.70 10.43 19.69
N THR A 161 0.47 11.05 19.54
CA THR A 161 1.55 10.97 20.53
C THR A 161 2.08 12.32 20.98
N ASP A 162 1.65 13.40 20.35
CA ASP A 162 2.16 14.78 20.48
C ASP A 162 3.65 14.97 20.10
N VAL A 163 4.25 13.97 19.44
CA VAL A 163 5.66 13.98 19.04
C VAL A 163 5.79 13.90 17.53
N ASP A 164 6.56 14.82 16.90
CA ASP A 164 6.85 14.88 15.45
C ASP A 164 5.62 15.02 14.54
N GLU A 165 4.51 15.49 15.07
CA GLU A 165 3.23 15.63 14.35
C GLU A 165 3.05 16.99 13.66
N GLY A 166 4.08 17.84 13.67
CA GLY A 166 4.01 19.19 13.11
C GLY A 166 4.18 19.27 11.59
N ASN A 167 4.79 18.26 10.97
CA ASN A 167 5.20 18.29 9.56
C ASN A 167 5.01 16.93 8.89
N VAL A 168 3.76 16.50 8.78
CA VAL A 168 3.36 15.17 8.29
C VAL A 168 3.15 15.17 6.79
N THR A 169 3.67 14.14 6.11
CA THR A 169 3.34 13.81 4.72
C THR A 169 3.22 12.29 4.58
N TYR A 170 2.35 11.83 3.69
CA TYR A 170 2.16 10.41 3.39
C TYR A 170 1.72 9.57 4.59
N PRO A 171 0.66 9.95 5.30
CA PRO A 171 0.13 9.14 6.39
C PRO A 171 -0.52 7.87 5.83
N GLU A 172 -0.19 6.72 6.44
CA GLU A 172 -0.77 5.43 6.06
C GLU A 172 -1.05 4.57 7.29
N PHE A 173 -2.28 4.02 7.34
CA PHE A 173 -2.68 3.03 8.33
C PHE A 173 -2.49 1.62 7.80
N TYR A 174 -2.14 0.69 8.68
CA TYR A 174 -2.10 -0.74 8.38
C TYR A 174 -2.73 -1.52 9.54
N PRO A 175 -3.53 -2.57 9.26
CA PRO A 175 -4.07 -3.44 10.31
C PRO A 175 -2.96 -4.35 10.82
N LEU A 176 -2.96 -4.59 12.13
CA LEU A 176 -2.12 -5.57 12.79
C LEU A 176 -2.96 -6.71 13.36
N ASN A 177 -2.31 -7.83 13.66
CA ASN A 177 -2.96 -8.95 14.32
C ASN A 177 -3.54 -8.54 15.67
N GLY A 178 -4.74 -9.05 16.00
CA GLY A 178 -5.43 -8.69 17.23
C GLY A 178 -6.26 -7.40 17.15
N GLY A 179 -6.26 -6.73 15.99
CA GLY A 179 -7.04 -5.52 15.74
C GLY A 179 -6.34 -4.22 16.08
N ASP A 180 -5.10 -4.28 16.52
CA ASP A 180 -4.23 -3.11 16.67
C ASP A 180 -3.94 -2.47 15.31
N LEU A 181 -3.50 -1.22 15.29
CA LEU A 181 -3.15 -0.50 14.06
C LEU A 181 -1.70 -0.02 14.09
N LEU A 182 -1.10 -0.04 12.91
CA LEU A 182 0.15 0.65 12.64
C LEU A 182 -0.16 1.93 11.86
N PHE A 183 0.52 3.02 12.20
CA PHE A 183 0.46 4.29 11.48
C PHE A 183 1.85 4.78 11.15
N VAL A 184 2.11 5.03 9.88
CA VAL A 184 3.41 5.50 9.40
C VAL A 184 3.26 6.79 8.63
N TYR A 185 4.27 7.65 8.69
CA TYR A 185 4.30 8.91 7.95
C TYR A 185 5.74 9.43 7.81
N ARG A 186 5.93 10.34 6.86
CA ARG A 186 7.16 11.12 6.79
C ARG A 186 7.02 12.34 7.71
N SER A 187 7.94 12.49 8.66
CA SER A 187 8.20 13.74 9.35
C SER A 187 9.32 14.49 8.62
N GLY A 188 9.08 15.75 8.26
CA GLY A 188 10.02 16.56 7.49
C GLY A 188 9.58 16.82 6.05
N SER A 189 10.54 17.13 5.16
CA SER A 189 10.28 17.57 3.79
C SER A 189 10.89 16.64 2.74
N SER A 190 10.57 16.87 1.46
CA SER A 190 11.19 16.15 0.34
C SER A 190 12.71 16.37 0.33
N GLY A 191 13.49 15.30 0.21
CA GLY A 191 14.95 15.31 0.28
C GLY A 191 15.52 15.42 1.70
N ARG A 192 14.69 15.63 2.72
CA ARG A 192 15.09 15.72 4.15
C ARG A 192 13.95 15.27 5.04
N GLY A 193 13.68 13.96 5.11
CA GLY A 193 12.58 13.45 5.90
C GLY A 193 12.86 12.08 6.47
N ASN A 194 12.27 11.82 7.62
CA ASN A 194 12.40 10.58 8.36
C ASN A 194 11.08 9.79 8.33
N LEU A 195 11.18 8.47 8.30
CA LEU A 195 10.03 7.59 8.49
C LEU A 195 9.77 7.38 9.98
N VAL A 196 8.59 7.79 10.40
CA VAL A 196 8.09 7.70 11.77
C VAL A 196 7.01 6.63 11.85
N MET A 197 6.91 5.94 13.00
CA MET A 197 5.99 4.83 13.19
C MET A 197 5.31 4.89 14.54
N ASN A 198 3.96 4.87 14.54
CA ASN A 198 3.11 4.78 15.73
C ASN A 198 2.31 3.47 15.72
N HIS A 199 2.01 2.95 16.89
CA HIS A 199 1.18 1.76 17.12
C HIS A 199 -0.03 2.13 17.98
N TYR A 200 -1.23 1.78 17.53
CA TYR A 200 -2.45 1.87 18.32
C TYR A 200 -2.72 0.55 19.01
N SER A 201 -2.84 0.57 20.31
CA SER A 201 -3.27 -0.57 21.11
C SER A 201 -4.79 -0.47 21.33
N VAL A 202 -5.54 -1.43 20.77
CA VAL A 202 -6.99 -1.55 21.02
C VAL A 202 -7.27 -1.73 22.51
N LYS A 203 -6.46 -2.53 23.19
CA LYS A 203 -6.59 -2.78 24.62
C LYS A 203 -6.41 -1.52 25.47
N GLU A 204 -5.43 -0.67 25.14
CA GLU A 204 -5.11 0.56 25.88
C GLU A 204 -5.91 1.76 25.35
N LYS A 205 -6.52 1.63 24.15
CA LYS A 205 -7.21 2.72 23.42
C LYS A 205 -6.30 3.93 23.20
N LYS A 206 -5.02 3.67 22.92
CA LYS A 206 -3.97 4.68 22.89
C LYS A 206 -2.97 4.42 21.78
N TRP A 207 -2.48 5.51 21.17
CA TRP A 207 -1.32 5.53 20.31
C TRP A 207 -0.03 5.58 21.11
N ASN A 208 0.94 4.78 20.72
CA ASN A 208 2.28 4.74 21.28
C ASN A 208 3.29 4.91 20.15
N ARG A 209 4.36 5.68 20.38
CA ARG A 209 5.46 5.78 19.46
C ARG A 209 6.27 4.48 19.48
N VAL A 210 6.46 3.85 18.29
CA VAL A 210 7.28 2.64 18.13
C VAL A 210 8.68 3.01 17.64
N GLN A 211 8.75 3.90 16.65
CA GLN A 211 10.01 4.38 16.08
C GLN A 211 9.94 5.89 15.90
N ASP A 212 10.83 6.61 16.59
CA ASP A 212 11.00 8.05 16.37
C ASP A 212 11.59 8.32 14.99
N VAL A 213 12.56 7.49 14.61
CA VAL A 213 13.17 7.49 13.28
C VAL A 213 13.46 6.04 12.90
N LEU A 214 12.62 5.44 12.08
CA LEU A 214 12.90 4.11 11.52
C LEU A 214 13.91 4.20 10.38
N ILE A 215 13.67 5.09 9.43
CA ILE A 215 14.60 5.39 8.34
C ILE A 215 15.03 6.84 8.47
N ASP A 216 16.33 7.04 8.60
CA ASP A 216 16.96 8.34 8.77
C ASP A 216 17.52 8.82 7.42
N GLY A 217 17.00 9.93 6.94
CA GLY A 217 17.48 10.59 5.72
C GLY A 217 18.79 11.39 5.91
N GLU A 218 19.30 11.47 7.13
CA GLU A 218 20.56 12.15 7.48
C GLU A 218 20.57 13.63 7.04
N ASP A 219 19.40 14.29 6.95
CA ASP A 219 19.18 15.62 6.38
C ASP A 219 19.70 15.80 4.92
N GLN A 220 20.03 14.71 4.24
CA GLN A 220 20.59 14.68 2.89
C GLN A 220 19.66 14.04 1.86
N ARG A 221 18.78 13.13 2.33
CA ARG A 221 17.86 12.37 1.48
C ARG A 221 16.59 12.02 2.23
N ASN A 222 15.65 11.38 1.57
CA ASN A 222 14.55 10.70 2.23
C ASN A 222 14.21 9.39 1.53
N ALA A 223 13.58 8.48 2.26
CA ALA A 223 12.98 7.28 1.74
C ALA A 223 11.59 7.58 1.15
N TYR A 224 11.30 6.98 -0.01
CA TYR A 224 9.93 6.81 -0.48
C TYR A 224 9.58 5.33 -0.34
N TRP A 225 8.68 5.02 0.56
CA TRP A 225 8.42 3.66 1.02
C TRP A 225 7.09 3.09 0.55
N GLN A 226 7.02 1.77 0.60
CA GLN A 226 5.80 0.96 0.58
C GLN A 226 5.90 -0.06 1.71
N LEU A 227 4.80 -0.26 2.43
CA LEU A 227 4.71 -1.20 3.52
C LEU A 227 3.60 -2.22 3.22
N TYR A 228 3.79 -3.44 3.67
CA TYR A 228 2.84 -4.53 3.55
C TYR A 228 2.88 -5.38 4.82
N VAL A 229 1.72 -5.72 5.36
CA VAL A 229 1.59 -6.65 6.49
C VAL A 229 1.04 -7.96 5.94
N ASP A 230 1.79 -9.04 6.06
CA ASP A 230 1.37 -10.35 5.57
C ASP A 230 0.40 -11.06 6.51
N GLU A 231 -0.10 -12.24 6.09
CA GLU A 231 -1.07 -13.02 6.86
C GLU A 231 -0.49 -13.56 8.18
N GLN A 232 0.83 -13.66 8.31
CA GLN A 232 1.54 -14.04 9.53
C GLN A 232 1.74 -12.87 10.49
N GLY A 233 1.45 -11.64 10.05
CA GLY A 233 1.68 -10.42 10.79
C GLY A 233 3.10 -9.86 10.63
N THR A 234 3.89 -10.39 9.69
CA THR A 234 5.19 -9.81 9.33
C THR A 234 4.98 -8.49 8.61
N ILE A 235 5.63 -7.45 9.10
CA ILE A 235 5.66 -6.16 8.43
C ILE A 235 6.83 -6.15 7.46
N HIS A 236 6.54 -6.01 6.16
CA HIS A 236 7.53 -5.83 5.11
C HIS A 236 7.59 -4.37 4.71
N LEU A 237 8.78 -3.84 4.52
CA LEU A 237 9.04 -2.45 4.15
C LEU A 237 10.03 -2.41 2.99
N SER A 238 9.67 -1.79 1.89
CA SER A 238 10.57 -1.46 0.79
C SER A 238 10.61 0.05 0.57
N TRP A 239 11.73 0.56 0.12
CA TRP A 239 11.86 1.99 -0.21
C TRP A 239 12.89 2.23 -1.30
N VAL A 240 12.74 3.37 -1.98
CA VAL A 240 13.77 3.96 -2.81
C VAL A 240 14.34 5.20 -2.10
N TRP A 241 15.63 5.44 -2.25
CA TRP A 241 16.26 6.67 -1.79
C TRP A 241 16.04 7.80 -2.79
N ARG A 242 15.93 9.02 -2.29
CA ARG A 242 15.82 10.23 -3.07
C ARG A 242 16.68 11.33 -2.48
N GLU A 243 17.64 11.81 -3.25
CA GLU A 243 18.69 12.74 -2.74
C GLU A 243 18.22 14.18 -2.70
N THR A 244 17.28 14.58 -3.59
CA THR A 244 16.78 15.95 -3.66
C THR A 244 15.28 15.97 -3.86
N TRP A 245 14.68 17.12 -4.07
CA TRP A 245 13.28 17.23 -4.43
C TRP A 245 12.96 16.83 -5.88
N TYR A 246 13.99 16.60 -6.72
CA TYR A 246 13.83 16.14 -8.10
C TYR A 246 13.70 14.62 -8.18
N VAL A 247 12.71 14.16 -8.98
CA VAL A 247 12.38 12.73 -9.10
C VAL A 247 13.52 11.92 -9.71
N GLU A 248 14.26 12.48 -10.65
CA GLU A 248 15.41 11.82 -11.28
C GLU A 248 16.54 11.44 -10.30
N THR A 249 16.51 11.98 -9.08
CA THR A 249 17.43 11.58 -8.00
C THR A 249 16.98 10.36 -7.21
N ASN A 250 15.87 9.72 -7.61
CA ASN A 250 15.50 8.41 -7.08
C ASN A 250 16.54 7.37 -7.51
N HIS A 251 16.91 6.50 -6.56
CA HIS A 251 17.85 5.42 -6.83
C HIS A 251 17.67 4.29 -5.83
N ASP A 252 18.19 3.13 -6.19
CA ASP A 252 18.23 1.93 -5.37
C ASP A 252 16.87 1.50 -4.81
N LEU A 253 16.68 0.21 -4.67
CA LEU A 253 15.55 -0.39 -3.98
C LEU A 253 16.06 -1.10 -2.75
N CYS A 254 15.52 -0.75 -1.59
CA CYS A 254 15.92 -1.25 -0.29
C CYS A 254 14.79 -2.03 0.38
N TYR A 255 15.15 -2.82 1.42
CA TYR A 255 14.22 -3.67 2.12
C TYR A 255 14.53 -3.82 3.61
N ALA A 256 13.46 -4.00 4.41
CA ALA A 256 13.51 -4.42 5.80
C ALA A 256 12.21 -5.17 6.17
N ARG A 257 12.25 -5.97 7.23
CA ARG A 257 11.05 -6.63 7.79
C ARG A 257 11.08 -6.66 9.32
N SER A 258 9.88 -6.72 9.91
CA SER A 258 9.69 -6.82 11.36
C SER A 258 8.68 -7.91 11.70
N TYR A 259 8.90 -8.62 12.82
CA TYR A 259 8.03 -9.70 13.32
C TYR A 259 7.34 -9.33 14.63
N ASP A 260 7.57 -8.13 15.16
CA ASP A 260 7.15 -7.66 16.46
C ASP A 260 6.51 -6.27 16.42
N ASN A 261 5.61 -6.08 15.46
CA ASN A 261 4.85 -4.85 15.26
C ASN A 261 5.74 -3.60 15.07
N GLY A 262 6.90 -3.76 14.42
CA GLY A 262 7.79 -2.65 14.09
C GLY A 262 8.82 -2.26 15.16
N VAL A 263 8.93 -3.03 16.24
CA VAL A 263 9.91 -2.75 17.32
C VAL A 263 11.33 -3.09 16.88
N THR A 264 11.55 -4.28 16.30
CA THR A 264 12.85 -4.67 15.76
C THR A 264 12.76 -4.99 14.27
N TRP A 265 13.82 -4.67 13.54
CA TRP A 265 13.87 -4.81 12.10
C TRP A 265 15.04 -5.67 11.64
N TYR A 266 14.81 -6.40 10.56
CA TYR A 266 15.73 -7.39 10.03
C TYR A 266 15.88 -7.24 8.50
N LYS A 267 17.05 -7.58 8.00
CA LYS A 267 17.33 -7.82 6.59
C LYS A 267 16.67 -9.12 6.13
N ALA A 268 16.56 -9.34 4.83
CA ALA A 268 16.01 -10.57 4.26
C ALA A 268 16.74 -11.83 4.73
N ASN A 269 18.06 -11.75 4.95
CA ASN A 269 18.87 -12.84 5.47
C ASN A 269 18.78 -13.06 6.99
N GLY A 270 17.87 -12.36 7.68
CA GLY A 270 17.66 -12.47 9.13
C GLY A 270 18.62 -11.67 10.00
N LYS A 271 19.57 -10.92 9.43
CA LYS A 271 20.44 -10.04 10.22
C LYS A 271 19.65 -8.86 10.75
N LYS A 272 19.70 -8.62 12.07
CA LYS A 272 19.07 -7.49 12.73
C LYS A 272 19.72 -6.17 12.30
N TYR A 273 18.88 -5.14 12.11
CA TYR A 273 19.35 -3.77 11.91
C TYR A 273 19.75 -3.11 13.21
N ASP A 274 20.82 -2.29 13.14
CA ASP A 274 21.10 -1.25 14.12
C ASP A 274 20.29 -0.01 13.69
N LEU A 275 19.25 0.32 14.43
CA LEU A 275 18.36 1.45 14.10
C LEU A 275 18.98 2.79 14.49
N PRO A 276 18.64 3.87 13.79
CA PRO A 276 17.80 3.92 12.60
C PRO A 276 18.49 3.34 11.35
N ILE A 277 17.67 2.92 10.37
CA ILE A 277 18.19 2.50 9.08
C ILE A 277 18.66 3.74 8.31
N ARG A 278 19.92 3.72 7.86
CA ARG A 278 20.57 4.77 7.09
C ARG A 278 21.08 4.24 5.75
N TYR A 279 21.54 5.14 4.92
CA TYR A 279 22.11 4.78 3.63
C TYR A 279 23.22 3.72 3.73
N ASN A 280 24.10 3.84 4.73
CA ASN A 280 25.27 2.96 4.89
C ASN A 280 24.97 1.57 5.48
N ASN A 281 23.83 1.38 6.18
CA ASN A 281 23.44 0.09 6.77
C ASN A 281 22.23 -0.56 6.11
N ALA A 282 21.55 0.12 5.17
CA ALA A 282 20.41 -0.40 4.43
C ALA A 282 20.75 -1.69 3.67
N GLU A 283 19.80 -2.60 3.57
CA GLU A 283 19.86 -3.71 2.63
C GLU A 283 19.37 -3.25 1.26
N TYR A 284 20.16 -3.49 0.24
CA TYR A 284 19.85 -3.17 -1.14
C TYR A 284 19.30 -4.41 -1.87
N ALA A 285 18.00 -4.43 -2.05
CA ALA A 285 17.33 -5.49 -2.82
C ALA A 285 17.71 -5.42 -4.31
N CYS A 286 17.87 -4.20 -4.83
CA CYS A 286 18.36 -3.96 -6.18
C CYS A 286 19.09 -2.62 -6.26
N ARG A 287 20.29 -2.60 -6.86
CA ARG A 287 21.01 -1.37 -7.15
C ARG A 287 20.51 -0.76 -8.44
N ILE A 288 20.02 0.45 -8.37
CA ILE A 288 19.43 1.20 -9.50
C ILE A 288 20.03 2.60 -9.49
N PRO A 289 20.67 3.04 -10.58
CA PRO A 289 21.31 4.35 -10.61
C PRO A 289 20.28 5.49 -10.66
N GLN A 290 20.69 6.69 -10.28
CA GLN A 290 19.91 7.91 -10.53
C GLN A 290 19.69 8.10 -12.03
N ASN A 291 18.71 8.91 -12.41
CA ASN A 291 18.32 9.16 -13.81
C ASN A 291 17.81 7.93 -14.56
N SER A 292 17.30 6.92 -13.86
CA SER A 292 16.72 5.70 -14.43
C SER A 292 15.19 5.76 -14.59
N GLU A 293 14.55 6.89 -14.38
CA GLU A 293 13.10 7.05 -14.35
C GLU A 293 12.46 6.11 -13.28
N LEU A 294 13.19 5.82 -12.20
CA LEU A 294 12.71 5.01 -11.09
C LEU A 294 11.55 5.71 -10.39
N ILE A 295 10.41 4.99 -10.27
CA ILE A 295 9.22 5.52 -9.61
C ILE A 295 9.42 5.61 -8.07
N ASN A 296 8.73 6.59 -7.44
CA ASN A 296 8.55 6.61 -5.98
C ASN A 296 7.69 5.43 -5.56
N GLN A 297 7.67 5.09 -4.29
CA GLN A 297 6.87 4.04 -3.68
C GLN A 297 6.56 2.87 -4.65
N THR A 298 6.78 1.71 -4.20
CA THR A 298 6.59 0.48 -4.95
C THR A 298 5.34 -0.25 -4.47
N SER A 299 4.78 -1.14 -5.26
CA SER A 299 3.81 -2.13 -4.79
C SER A 299 4.55 -3.33 -4.24
N MET A 300 4.05 -3.90 -3.16
CA MET A 300 4.73 -4.98 -2.45
C MET A 300 3.73 -6.01 -1.93
N SER A 301 4.15 -7.27 -1.92
CA SER A 301 3.45 -8.41 -1.34
C SER A 301 4.47 -9.40 -0.80
N ALA A 302 4.02 -10.46 -0.15
CA ALA A 302 4.84 -11.61 0.22
C ALA A 302 4.16 -12.91 -0.16
N ASP A 303 4.94 -13.98 -0.41
CA ASP A 303 4.42 -15.32 -0.56
C ASP A 303 4.07 -15.95 0.80
N THR A 304 3.52 -17.16 0.77
CA THR A 304 3.14 -17.89 2.00
C THR A 304 4.32 -18.28 2.88
N SER A 305 5.55 -18.17 2.39
CA SER A 305 6.79 -18.37 3.14
C SER A 305 7.38 -17.08 3.71
N GLY A 306 6.70 -15.93 3.49
CA GLY A 306 7.14 -14.61 3.91
C GLY A 306 8.28 -14.03 3.05
N ASN A 307 8.46 -14.52 1.81
CA ASN A 307 9.41 -13.94 0.88
C ASN A 307 8.79 -12.72 0.18
N PRO A 308 9.46 -11.57 0.14
CA PRO A 308 8.91 -10.35 -0.43
C PRO A 308 9.00 -10.34 -1.97
N TYR A 309 7.96 -9.78 -2.60
CA TYR A 309 7.87 -9.45 -4.01
C TYR A 309 7.56 -7.97 -4.15
N ILE A 310 8.40 -7.23 -4.87
CA ILE A 310 8.30 -5.78 -5.03
C ILE A 310 8.14 -5.48 -6.52
N ALA A 311 7.02 -4.87 -6.89
CA ALA A 311 6.76 -4.44 -8.25
C ALA A 311 7.08 -2.95 -8.39
N THR A 312 7.85 -2.58 -9.40
CA THR A 312 8.25 -1.21 -9.69
C THR A 312 8.58 -1.05 -11.18
N TYR A 313 9.04 0.11 -11.61
CA TYR A 313 9.58 0.30 -12.95
C TYR A 313 10.79 1.24 -12.96
N TRP A 314 11.71 0.97 -13.85
CA TRP A 314 12.83 1.82 -14.22
C TRP A 314 13.32 1.46 -15.62
N ARG A 315 14.14 2.32 -16.22
CA ARG A 315 14.83 2.05 -17.50
C ARG A 315 16.27 1.58 -17.27
N ASP A 316 16.75 0.70 -18.13
CA ASP A 316 18.17 0.36 -18.18
C ASP A 316 19.00 1.52 -18.72
N PRO A 317 20.31 1.58 -18.42
CA PRO A 317 21.18 2.65 -18.90
C PRO A 317 21.17 2.86 -20.42
N ASP A 318 21.03 1.77 -21.17
CA ASP A 318 21.05 1.75 -22.64
C ASP A 318 19.65 1.91 -23.27
N SER A 319 18.64 2.24 -22.47
CA SER A 319 17.25 2.38 -22.92
C SER A 319 16.65 3.71 -22.48
N GLU A 320 15.83 4.30 -23.36
CA GLU A 320 14.99 5.45 -23.04
C GLU A 320 13.61 5.03 -22.46
N VAL A 321 13.30 3.73 -22.45
CA VAL A 321 11.95 3.22 -22.15
C VAL A 321 11.93 2.53 -20.78
N PRO A 322 11.25 3.10 -19.76
CA PRO A 322 11.04 2.42 -18.50
C PRO A 322 10.22 1.13 -18.68
N GLN A 323 10.65 0.07 -18.00
CA GLN A 323 10.01 -1.24 -18.02
C GLN A 323 9.51 -1.62 -16.63
N TYR A 324 8.35 -2.29 -16.55
CA TYR A 324 7.91 -2.91 -15.31
C TYR A 324 8.83 -4.06 -14.94
N ARG A 325 9.13 -4.15 -13.65
CA ARG A 325 10.02 -5.15 -13.07
C ARG A 325 9.48 -5.68 -11.75
N ILE A 326 9.81 -6.92 -11.46
CA ILE A 326 9.60 -7.53 -10.16
C ILE A 326 10.97 -7.81 -9.55
N VAL A 327 11.16 -7.36 -8.31
CA VAL A 327 12.31 -7.69 -7.46
C VAL A 327 11.81 -8.56 -6.33
N TRP A 328 12.43 -9.72 -6.10
CA TRP A 328 11.99 -10.65 -5.06
C TRP A 328 13.16 -11.33 -4.39
N HIS A 329 12.94 -11.81 -3.17
CA HIS A 329 13.88 -12.64 -2.43
C HIS A 329 13.37 -14.09 -2.43
N ASP A 330 14.21 -15.07 -2.74
CA ASP A 330 13.82 -16.49 -2.83
C ASP A 330 14.10 -17.28 -1.54
N GLY A 331 14.41 -16.56 -0.44
CA GLY A 331 14.88 -17.14 0.82
C GLY A 331 16.40 -17.16 0.93
N GLN A 332 17.16 -17.03 -0.16
CA GLN A 332 18.62 -17.06 -0.20
C GLN A 332 19.21 -15.74 -0.75
N MET A 333 18.65 -15.23 -1.85
CA MET A 333 19.18 -14.05 -2.53
C MET A 333 18.09 -13.23 -3.22
N TRP A 334 18.42 -11.99 -3.56
CA TRP A 334 17.58 -11.11 -4.34
C TRP A 334 17.70 -11.39 -5.83
N HIS A 335 16.55 -11.34 -6.49
CA HIS A 335 16.40 -11.47 -7.95
C HIS A 335 15.68 -10.24 -8.49
N ASN A 336 15.89 -9.96 -9.78
CA ASN A 336 15.08 -9.00 -10.50
C ASN A 336 14.74 -9.51 -11.90
N ARG A 337 13.54 -9.20 -12.40
CA ARG A 337 13.07 -9.61 -13.71
C ARG A 337 12.22 -8.50 -14.34
N GLN A 338 12.52 -8.18 -15.61
CA GLN A 338 11.63 -7.38 -16.43
C GLN A 338 10.38 -8.20 -16.79
N VAL A 339 9.19 -7.58 -16.61
CA VAL A 339 7.88 -8.22 -16.85
C VAL A 339 7.05 -7.49 -17.89
N SER A 340 7.61 -6.50 -18.57
CA SER A 340 6.98 -5.79 -19.68
C SER A 340 7.91 -5.66 -20.88
N ASN A 341 7.31 -5.39 -22.06
CA ASN A 341 8.02 -5.06 -23.27
C ASN A 341 7.43 -3.77 -23.86
N ARG A 342 7.66 -2.65 -23.16
CA ARG A 342 7.17 -1.34 -23.55
C ARG A 342 8.09 -0.72 -24.61
N HIS A 343 7.52 0.13 -25.46
CA HIS A 343 8.25 0.78 -26.56
C HIS A 343 8.18 2.31 -26.50
N THR A 344 7.34 2.88 -25.63
CA THR A 344 7.15 4.33 -25.53
C THR A 344 7.91 4.90 -24.37
N PRO A 345 8.86 5.83 -24.59
CA PRO A 345 9.59 6.50 -23.52
C PRO A 345 8.70 7.52 -22.81
N PHE A 346 9.06 7.84 -21.58
CA PHE A 346 8.56 9.00 -20.84
C PHE A 346 9.60 9.44 -19.81
N SER A 347 9.45 10.65 -19.26
CA SER A 347 10.34 11.15 -18.22
C SER A 347 9.56 11.59 -16.97
N LEU A 348 10.10 11.21 -15.81
CA LEU A 348 9.66 11.68 -14.48
C LEU A 348 10.46 12.88 -13.98
N LYS A 349 11.40 13.43 -14.76
CA LYS A 349 12.31 14.51 -14.34
C LYS A 349 11.57 15.72 -13.79
N GLY A 350 12.18 16.36 -12.78
CA GLY A 350 11.68 17.55 -12.10
C GLY A 350 10.89 17.25 -10.83
N GLY A 351 10.30 18.28 -10.25
CA GLY A 351 9.49 18.21 -9.03
C GLY A 351 8.00 18.32 -9.29
N GLY A 352 7.20 18.27 -8.22
CA GLY A 352 5.75 18.41 -8.25
C GLY A 352 4.99 17.16 -8.72
N THR A 353 3.68 17.30 -8.87
CA THR A 353 2.83 16.22 -9.38
C THR A 353 3.06 16.00 -10.87
N LYS A 354 3.35 14.77 -11.27
CA LYS A 354 3.56 14.38 -12.66
C LYS A 354 2.40 13.56 -13.16
N MET A 355 1.98 13.81 -14.41
CA MET A 355 1.13 12.90 -15.15
C MET A 355 1.99 11.72 -15.62
N ILE A 356 1.76 10.54 -15.07
CA ILE A 356 2.49 9.32 -15.41
C ILE A 356 1.69 8.62 -16.52
N PRO A 357 2.28 8.36 -17.69
CA PRO A 357 1.53 7.82 -18.83
C PRO A 357 1.31 6.30 -18.76
N ILE A 358 1.70 5.68 -17.67
CA ILE A 358 1.49 4.25 -17.38
C ILE A 358 0.95 4.08 -15.98
N ALA A 359 0.27 2.96 -15.71
CA ALA A 359 -0.17 2.61 -14.37
C ALA A 359 1.03 2.45 -13.41
N ARG A 360 0.84 2.73 -12.13
CA ARG A 360 1.78 2.29 -11.11
C ARG A 360 1.64 0.79 -10.92
N PRO A 361 2.72 0.10 -10.59
CA PRO A 361 2.67 -1.33 -10.30
C PRO A 361 1.75 -1.63 -9.13
#